data_7cec1604add954c28f4fc7c2e079ae98
#
_entry.id   7cec1604add954c28f4fc7c2e079ae98
#
_cell.length_a   1.000
_cell.length_b   1.000
_cell.length_c   1.000
_cell.angle_alpha   90.00
_cell.angle_beta   90.00
_cell.angle_gamma   90.00
#
_symmetry.space_group_name_H-M   'P 1'
#
loop_
_entity.id
_entity.type
_entity.pdbx_description
1 polymer ?
#
loop_
_entity_poly.entity_id
_entity_poly.type
_entity_poly.pdbx_seq_one_letter_code
_entity_poly.pdbx_strand_id
1 'polypeptide(L)'
;MEYSDFELVRGIKNGDSGALDILVRRWYPRIYGYIFKLIAHEQDAYDLTQDVFVAMMQNIQSYYPWKKFDSWLFTIAHNKCMDFFRMRKRSVPTDDIVFDHPDPAPLLEETVTISVSVKDALAKLPTPQREAIILHYFHHFTVKEIARLTNTPLPTIKSRLSTAKKTLSKYLREDF
;
A
#
# COMPACT_ATOMS: atom_id res chain seq x y z
N MET A 1 -10.23 25.33 9.29
CA MET A 1 -9.94 24.31 10.33
C MET A 1 -9.76 22.96 9.64
N GLU A 2 -8.65 22.29 9.88
CA GLU A 2 -8.40 20.98 9.31
C GLU A 2 -8.86 19.92 10.32
N TYR A 3 -9.91 19.17 9.99
CA TYR A 3 -10.42 18.10 10.86
C TYR A 3 -9.39 16.98 10.98
N SER A 4 -9.19 16.48 12.20
CA SER A 4 -8.40 15.27 12.44
C SER A 4 -9.11 14.02 11.90
N ASP A 5 -8.36 12.95 11.61
CA ASP A 5 -8.97 11.68 11.18
C ASP A 5 -9.96 11.14 12.23
N PHE A 6 -9.69 11.38 13.51
CA PHE A 6 -10.61 11.00 14.59
C PHE A 6 -11.97 11.73 14.49
N GLU A 7 -11.94 13.04 14.23
CA GLU A 7 -13.19 13.84 14.10
C GLU A 7 -13.97 13.42 12.85
N LEU A 8 -13.27 13.17 11.73
CA LEU A 8 -13.90 12.68 10.51
C LEU A 8 -14.56 11.31 10.72
N VAL A 9 -13.84 10.36 11.33
CA VAL A 9 -14.40 9.03 11.63
C VAL A 9 -15.61 9.14 12.55
N ARG A 10 -15.57 10.02 13.56
CA ARG A 10 -16.73 10.26 14.43
C ARG A 10 -17.91 10.84 13.65
N GLY A 11 -17.68 11.78 12.73
CA GLY A 11 -18.70 12.30 11.84
C GLY A 11 -19.32 11.21 10.97
N ILE A 12 -18.51 10.38 10.35
CA ILE A 12 -18.95 9.24 9.51
C ILE A 12 -19.84 8.27 10.31
N LYS A 13 -19.43 7.92 11.54
CA LYS A 13 -20.23 7.05 12.43
C LYS A 13 -21.60 7.63 12.76
N ASN A 14 -21.72 8.96 12.75
CA ASN A 14 -22.96 9.69 12.97
C ASN A 14 -23.74 9.99 11.66
N GLY A 15 -23.29 9.45 10.52
CA GLY A 15 -23.99 9.61 9.23
C GLY A 15 -23.60 10.84 8.42
N ASP A 16 -22.51 11.53 8.77
CA ASP A 16 -22.00 12.68 8.02
C ASP A 16 -21.26 12.22 6.75
N SER A 17 -21.91 12.38 5.60
CA SER A 17 -21.33 12.06 4.30
C SER A 17 -20.22 13.02 3.87
N GLY A 18 -20.24 14.27 4.34
CA GLY A 18 -19.19 15.25 4.07
C GLY A 18 -17.86 14.85 4.74
N ALA A 19 -17.93 14.34 5.98
CA ALA A 19 -16.76 13.80 6.67
C ALA A 19 -16.15 12.61 5.92
N LEU A 20 -16.99 11.78 5.30
CA LEU A 20 -16.52 10.66 4.47
C LEU A 20 -15.75 11.15 3.23
N ASP A 21 -16.31 12.10 2.47
CA ASP A 21 -15.64 12.64 1.27
C ASP A 21 -14.26 13.22 1.62
N ILE A 22 -14.17 13.98 2.71
CA ILE A 22 -12.90 14.56 3.19
C ILE A 22 -11.90 13.45 3.54
N LEU A 23 -12.33 12.42 4.27
CA LEU A 23 -11.45 11.32 4.69
C LEU A 23 -10.94 10.52 3.51
N VAL A 24 -11.82 10.19 2.55
CA VAL A 24 -11.46 9.47 1.32
C VAL A 24 -10.47 10.30 0.51
N ARG A 25 -10.73 11.57 0.22
CA ARG A 25 -9.82 12.45 -0.54
C ARG A 25 -8.44 12.57 0.11
N ARG A 26 -8.38 12.63 1.44
CA ARG A 26 -7.12 12.68 2.21
C ARG A 26 -6.29 11.41 2.05
N TRP A 27 -6.92 10.24 2.10
CA TRP A 27 -6.22 8.97 2.16
C TRP A 27 -6.09 8.25 0.82
N TYR A 28 -6.92 8.59 -0.17
CA TYR A 28 -6.92 7.95 -1.49
C TYR A 28 -5.53 7.95 -2.16
N PRO A 29 -4.81 9.08 -2.26
CA PRO A 29 -3.50 9.10 -2.92
C PRO A 29 -2.48 8.21 -2.21
N ARG A 30 -2.54 8.12 -0.89
CA ARG A 30 -1.61 7.31 -0.09
C ARG A 30 -1.88 5.82 -0.26
N ILE A 31 -3.14 5.41 -0.22
CA ILE A 31 -3.54 4.01 -0.40
C ILE A 31 -3.31 3.56 -1.84
N TYR A 32 -3.72 4.35 -2.81
CA TYR A 32 -3.44 4.07 -4.22
C TYR A 32 -1.93 3.96 -4.48
N GLY A 33 -1.15 4.92 -4.01
CA GLY A 33 0.30 4.91 -4.17
C GLY A 33 0.99 3.70 -3.53
N TYR A 34 0.49 3.21 -2.40
CA TYR A 34 0.95 1.96 -1.78
C TYR A 34 0.63 0.75 -2.66
N ILE A 35 -0.64 0.61 -3.06
CA ILE A 35 -1.11 -0.54 -3.85
C ILE A 35 -0.42 -0.54 -5.23
N PHE A 36 -0.36 0.60 -5.90
CA PHE A 36 0.27 0.71 -7.21
C PHE A 36 1.77 0.34 -7.18
N LYS A 37 2.53 0.80 -6.18
CA LYS A 37 3.93 0.42 -6.02
C LYS A 37 4.11 -1.08 -5.75
N LEU A 38 3.13 -1.68 -5.07
CA LEU A 38 3.20 -3.10 -4.70
C LEU A 38 2.81 -4.01 -5.86
N ILE A 39 1.78 -3.67 -6.63
CA ILE A 39 1.18 -4.50 -7.68
C ILE A 39 1.74 -4.19 -9.06
N ALA A 40 2.15 -2.93 -9.31
CA ALA A 40 2.68 -2.41 -10.56
C ALA A 40 1.72 -2.54 -11.78
N HIS A 41 0.42 -2.65 -11.55
CA HIS A 41 -0.63 -2.66 -12.57
C HIS A 41 -1.71 -1.64 -12.21
N GLU A 42 -1.95 -0.67 -13.11
CA GLU A 42 -2.76 0.51 -12.83
C GLU A 42 -4.22 0.18 -12.55
N GLN A 43 -4.85 -0.60 -13.43
CA GLN A 43 -6.26 -0.96 -13.29
C GLN A 43 -6.51 -1.77 -12.01
N ASP A 44 -5.67 -2.78 -11.73
CA ASP A 44 -5.80 -3.57 -10.51
C ASP A 44 -5.60 -2.70 -9.25
N ALA A 45 -4.65 -1.74 -9.31
CA ALA A 45 -4.42 -0.82 -8.19
C ALA A 45 -5.62 0.10 -7.96
N TYR A 46 -6.25 0.58 -9.03
CA TYR A 46 -7.46 1.38 -8.94
C TYR A 46 -8.61 0.60 -8.30
N ASP A 47 -8.89 -0.60 -8.82
CA ASP A 47 -9.99 -1.44 -8.35
C ASP A 47 -9.78 -1.86 -6.87
N LEU A 48 -8.55 -2.27 -6.51
CA LEU A 48 -8.22 -2.61 -5.14
C LEU A 48 -8.29 -1.42 -4.19
N THR A 49 -7.96 -0.21 -4.66
CA THR A 49 -8.10 1.00 -3.85
C THR A 49 -9.57 1.25 -3.53
N GLN A 50 -10.47 1.11 -4.50
CA GLN A 50 -11.92 1.20 -4.26
C GLN A 50 -12.37 0.14 -3.24
N ASP A 51 -11.94 -1.10 -3.41
CA ASP A 51 -12.26 -2.20 -2.49
C ASP A 51 -11.79 -1.93 -1.05
N VAL A 52 -10.64 -1.25 -0.88
CA VAL A 52 -10.16 -0.83 0.44
C VAL A 52 -11.11 0.17 1.08
N PHE A 53 -11.56 1.19 0.34
CA PHE A 53 -12.49 2.19 0.89
C PHE A 53 -13.88 1.63 1.14
N VAL A 54 -14.37 0.71 0.31
CA VAL A 54 -15.61 -0.04 0.57
C VAL A 54 -15.47 -0.86 1.86
N ALA A 55 -14.37 -1.60 2.02
CA ALA A 55 -14.10 -2.36 3.24
C ALA A 55 -13.94 -1.46 4.48
N MET A 56 -13.30 -0.30 4.32
CA MET A 56 -13.21 0.72 5.36
C MET A 56 -14.61 1.13 5.83
N MET A 57 -15.51 1.47 4.90
CA MET A 57 -16.89 1.86 5.20
C MET A 57 -17.67 0.78 5.94
N GLN A 58 -17.57 -0.47 5.48
CA GLN A 58 -18.24 -1.60 6.10
C GLN A 58 -17.77 -1.86 7.54
N ASN A 59 -16.52 -1.51 7.85
CA ASN A 59 -15.90 -1.79 9.14
C ASN A 59 -15.70 -0.53 10.02
N ILE A 60 -16.08 0.66 9.55
CA ILE A 60 -15.83 1.93 10.26
C ILE A 60 -16.48 1.97 11.65
N GLN A 61 -17.64 1.32 11.81
CA GLN A 61 -18.36 1.25 13.11
C GLN A 61 -17.54 0.49 14.17
N SER A 62 -16.77 -0.52 13.76
CA SER A 62 -15.91 -1.31 14.64
C SER A 62 -14.51 -0.72 14.85
N TYR A 63 -14.18 0.35 14.17
CA TYR A 63 -12.89 1.04 14.36
C TYR A 63 -12.86 1.73 15.73
N TYR A 64 -11.78 1.53 16.47
CA TYR A 64 -11.57 2.14 17.78
C TYR A 64 -10.49 3.23 17.73
N PRO A 65 -10.72 4.40 18.34
CA PRO A 65 -9.87 5.59 18.23
C PRO A 65 -8.45 5.45 18.78
N TRP A 66 -8.18 4.49 19.67
CA TRP A 66 -6.83 4.24 20.18
C TRP A 66 -5.90 3.55 19.18
N LYS A 67 -6.44 3.00 18.10
CA LYS A 67 -5.64 2.56 16.97
C LYS A 67 -5.41 3.74 16.03
N LYS A 68 -4.17 3.96 15.62
CA LYS A 68 -3.87 4.95 14.58
C LYS A 68 -4.65 4.59 13.31
N PHE A 69 -5.35 5.58 12.75
CA PHE A 69 -6.20 5.38 11.58
C PHE A 69 -5.40 4.88 10.37
N ASP A 70 -4.20 5.46 10.16
CA ASP A 70 -3.29 5.01 9.10
C ASP A 70 -2.98 3.51 9.19
N SER A 71 -2.56 3.04 10.36
CA SER A 71 -2.21 1.64 10.57
C SER A 71 -3.39 0.71 10.35
N TRP A 72 -4.59 1.11 10.73
CA TRP A 72 -5.81 0.36 10.51
C TRP A 72 -6.18 0.30 9.02
N LEU A 73 -6.16 1.44 8.32
CA LEU A 73 -6.49 1.53 6.90
C LEU A 73 -5.47 0.76 6.03
N PHE A 74 -4.17 0.90 6.33
CA PHE A 74 -3.13 0.13 5.65
C PHE A 74 -3.20 -1.37 5.92
N THR A 75 -3.71 -1.80 7.09
CA THR A 75 -4.00 -3.22 7.34
C THR A 75 -5.09 -3.75 6.41
N ILE A 76 -6.15 -2.96 6.17
CA ILE A 76 -7.18 -3.32 5.19
C ILE A 76 -6.57 -3.43 3.79
N ALA A 77 -5.75 -2.44 3.39
CA ALA A 77 -5.09 -2.43 2.10
C ALA A 77 -4.13 -3.62 1.91
N HIS A 78 -3.32 -3.93 2.92
CA HIS A 78 -2.46 -5.12 2.94
C HIS A 78 -3.26 -6.41 2.70
N ASN A 79 -4.33 -6.61 3.45
CA ASN A 79 -5.15 -7.81 3.33
C ASN A 79 -5.74 -7.95 1.92
N LYS A 80 -6.26 -6.85 1.34
CA LYS A 80 -6.78 -6.84 -0.04
C LYS A 80 -5.70 -7.20 -1.06
N CYS A 81 -4.49 -6.66 -0.92
CA CYS A 81 -3.36 -7.01 -1.79
C CYS A 81 -2.96 -8.48 -1.65
N MET A 82 -2.92 -9.02 -0.42
CA MET A 82 -2.57 -10.43 -0.20
C MET A 82 -3.63 -11.37 -0.78
N ASP A 83 -4.91 -11.03 -0.67
CA ASP A 83 -6.00 -11.79 -1.29
C ASP A 83 -5.89 -11.76 -2.82
N PHE A 84 -5.60 -10.60 -3.41
CA PHE A 84 -5.36 -10.45 -4.84
C PHE A 84 -4.21 -11.36 -5.33
N PHE A 85 -3.05 -11.36 -4.66
CA PHE A 85 -1.93 -12.22 -5.03
C PHE A 85 -2.27 -13.70 -4.87
N ARG A 86 -3.04 -14.07 -3.85
CA ARG A 86 -3.49 -15.45 -3.64
C ARG A 86 -4.43 -15.92 -4.74
N MET A 87 -5.36 -15.08 -5.18
CA MET A 87 -6.27 -15.39 -6.27
C MET A 87 -5.52 -15.53 -7.60
N ARG A 88 -4.63 -14.59 -7.89
CA ARG A 88 -3.82 -14.60 -9.12
C ARG A 88 -2.93 -15.84 -9.21
N LYS A 89 -2.32 -16.27 -8.11
CA LYS A 89 -1.53 -17.51 -8.05
C LYS A 89 -2.37 -18.77 -8.31
N ARG A 90 -3.66 -18.77 -7.98
CA ARG A 90 -4.58 -19.90 -8.26
C ARG A 90 -5.02 -19.93 -9.72
N SER A 91 -5.11 -18.78 -10.37
CA SER A 91 -5.62 -18.64 -11.75
C SER A 91 -4.54 -18.93 -12.80
N VAL A 92 -3.27 -18.92 -12.44
CA VAL A 92 -2.13 -19.18 -13.35
C VAL A 92 -1.27 -20.30 -12.73
N PRO A 93 -1.43 -21.56 -13.19
CA PRO A 93 -0.49 -22.61 -12.83
C PRO A 93 0.75 -22.49 -13.74
N THR A 94 1.68 -21.66 -13.41
CA THR A 94 3.05 -21.71 -13.95
C THR A 94 3.96 -20.64 -13.29
N ASP A 95 5.24 -20.96 -13.17
CA ASP A 95 6.31 -20.28 -12.44
C ASP A 95 6.74 -18.89 -12.94
N ASP A 96 6.05 -18.29 -13.89
CA ASP A 96 6.39 -17.00 -14.47
C ASP A 96 5.33 -15.93 -14.15
N ILE A 97 5.41 -15.34 -12.95
CA ILE A 97 4.83 -14.01 -12.75
C ILE A 97 5.83 -13.00 -13.35
N VAL A 98 5.89 -12.97 -14.65
CA VAL A 98 6.49 -11.86 -15.40
C VAL A 98 5.55 -10.67 -15.20
N PHE A 99 6.05 -9.61 -14.59
CA PHE A 99 5.37 -8.32 -14.57
C PHE A 99 5.37 -7.81 -16.01
N ASP A 100 4.26 -8.06 -16.72
CA ASP A 100 4.02 -7.43 -18.01
C ASP A 100 3.85 -5.93 -17.75
N HIS A 101 4.69 -5.13 -18.39
CA HIS A 101 4.69 -3.68 -18.25
C HIS A 101 3.73 -3.10 -19.30
N PRO A 102 2.51 -2.66 -18.91
CA PRO A 102 1.78 -1.77 -19.78
C PRO A 102 2.38 -0.36 -19.69
N ASP A 103 2.41 0.33 -20.84
CA ASP A 103 2.86 1.72 -20.96
C ASP A 103 2.22 2.65 -19.95
N PRO A 104 2.96 3.64 -19.43
CA PRO A 104 2.45 4.56 -18.43
C PRO A 104 1.42 5.50 -19.06
N ALA A 105 0.14 5.32 -18.73
CA ALA A 105 -0.85 6.36 -18.94
C ALA A 105 -0.58 7.55 -17.99
N PRO A 106 -0.85 8.80 -18.42
CA PRO A 106 -0.56 9.98 -17.62
C PRO A 106 -1.45 10.02 -16.38
N LEU A 107 -0.86 9.76 -15.23
CA LEU A 107 -1.49 9.89 -13.92
C LEU A 107 -1.58 11.34 -13.51
N LEU A 108 -2.71 11.68 -12.88
CA LEU A 108 -2.96 12.93 -12.15
C LEU A 108 -1.68 13.43 -11.48
N GLU A 109 -1.19 14.56 -11.98
CA GLU A 109 -0.02 15.25 -11.50
C GLU A 109 -0.16 15.57 -10.02
N GLU A 110 0.69 15.04 -9.20
CA GLU A 110 1.31 15.66 -8.01
C GLU A 110 1.89 14.72 -6.95
N THR A 111 1.69 13.37 -6.98
CA THR A 111 2.13 12.59 -5.81
C THR A 111 3.00 11.35 -6.06
N VAL A 112 3.32 10.97 -7.29
CA VAL A 112 4.12 9.73 -7.51
C VAL A 112 5.12 9.89 -8.67
N THR A 113 5.96 10.91 -8.63
CA THR A 113 7.14 10.91 -9.50
C THR A 113 8.20 9.99 -8.91
N ILE A 114 7.98 8.68 -9.07
CA ILE A 114 9.07 7.73 -8.89
C ILE A 114 9.84 7.73 -10.20
N SER A 115 11.16 7.98 -10.15
CA SER A 115 11.99 7.81 -11.33
C SER A 115 11.81 6.40 -11.88
N VAL A 116 11.83 6.21 -13.19
CA VAL A 116 11.68 4.91 -13.86
C VAL A 116 12.62 3.87 -13.22
N SER A 117 13.85 4.26 -12.89
CA SER A 117 14.84 3.42 -12.21
C SER A 117 14.40 2.87 -10.85
N VAL A 118 13.68 3.66 -10.03
CA VAL A 118 13.20 3.20 -8.71
C VAL A 118 12.03 2.23 -8.86
N LYS A 119 11.13 2.47 -9.82
CA LYS A 119 10.03 1.56 -10.13
C LYS A 119 10.57 0.19 -10.58
N ASP A 120 11.54 0.19 -11.49
CA ASP A 120 12.16 -1.03 -12.01
C ASP A 120 12.94 -1.77 -10.92
N ALA A 121 13.67 -1.05 -10.08
CA ALA A 121 14.38 -1.64 -8.95
C ALA A 121 13.41 -2.28 -7.93
N LEU A 122 12.28 -1.64 -7.62
CA LEU A 122 11.25 -2.22 -6.75
C LEU A 122 10.63 -3.48 -7.38
N ALA A 123 10.42 -3.50 -8.70
CA ALA A 123 9.88 -4.67 -9.41
C ALA A 123 10.79 -5.91 -9.31
N LYS A 124 12.11 -5.73 -9.14
CA LYS A 124 13.07 -6.84 -8.95
C LYS A 124 13.00 -7.47 -7.55
N LEU A 125 12.34 -6.84 -6.58
CA LEU A 125 12.22 -7.39 -5.24
C LEU A 125 11.05 -8.39 -5.15
N PRO A 126 11.22 -9.51 -4.42
CA PRO A 126 10.09 -10.35 -4.02
C PRO A 126 9.02 -9.52 -3.28
N THR A 127 7.74 -9.82 -3.50
CA THR A 127 6.62 -9.07 -2.95
C THR A 127 6.74 -8.72 -1.46
N PRO A 128 7.13 -9.65 -0.54
CA PRO A 128 7.25 -9.31 0.87
C PRO A 128 8.39 -8.32 1.20
N GLN A 129 9.46 -8.34 0.41
CA GLN A 129 10.58 -7.40 0.56
C GLN A 129 10.21 -6.03 -0.02
N ARG A 130 9.54 -6.00 -1.17
CA ARG A 130 9.02 -4.80 -1.82
C ARG A 130 8.05 -4.09 -0.90
N GLU A 131 7.09 -4.81 -0.33
CA GLU A 131 6.11 -4.26 0.61
C GLU A 131 6.77 -3.62 1.83
N ALA A 132 7.73 -4.29 2.46
CA ALA A 132 8.46 -3.76 3.61
C ALA A 132 9.17 -2.43 3.27
N ILE A 133 9.80 -2.33 2.09
CA ILE A 133 10.42 -1.10 1.58
C ILE A 133 9.37 0.01 1.38
N ILE A 134 8.26 -0.31 0.72
CA ILE A 134 7.20 0.67 0.45
C ILE A 134 6.63 1.23 1.76
N LEU A 135 6.26 0.38 2.69
CA LEU A 135 5.71 0.79 3.97
C LEU A 135 6.70 1.62 4.81
N HIS A 136 7.98 1.23 4.80
CA HIS A 136 8.99 1.92 5.61
C HIS A 136 9.43 3.27 5.01
N TYR A 137 9.80 3.29 3.74
CA TYR A 137 10.41 4.47 3.12
C TYR A 137 9.42 5.44 2.49
N PHE A 138 8.29 4.96 1.96
CA PHE A 138 7.30 5.83 1.32
C PHE A 138 6.15 6.21 2.26
N HIS A 139 5.85 5.36 3.24
CA HIS A 139 4.73 5.61 4.17
C HIS A 139 5.18 5.82 5.62
N HIS A 140 6.49 5.80 5.89
CA HIS A 140 7.11 6.13 7.18
C HIS A 140 6.67 5.26 8.36
N PHE A 141 6.20 4.04 8.11
CA PHE A 141 5.92 3.09 9.17
C PHE A 141 7.20 2.58 9.81
N THR A 142 7.20 2.52 11.13
CA THR A 142 8.28 1.87 11.88
C THR A 142 8.26 0.35 11.66
N VAL A 143 9.40 -0.30 11.88
CA VAL A 143 9.50 -1.77 11.75
C VAL A 143 8.48 -2.51 12.63
N LYS A 144 8.18 -1.96 13.82
CA LYS A 144 7.16 -2.50 14.74
C LYS A 144 5.75 -2.36 14.18
N GLU A 145 5.42 -1.23 13.56
CA GLU A 145 4.13 -0.99 12.93
C GLU A 145 3.94 -1.90 11.71
N ILE A 146 4.97 -2.06 10.86
CA ILE A 146 4.95 -2.98 9.72
C ILE A 146 4.72 -4.41 10.20
N ALA A 147 5.42 -4.85 11.24
CA ALA A 147 5.25 -6.19 11.81
C ALA A 147 3.80 -6.46 12.24
N ARG A 148 3.15 -5.49 12.89
CA ARG A 148 1.74 -5.57 13.29
C ARG A 148 0.78 -5.53 12.10
N LEU A 149 1.01 -4.58 11.18
CA LEU A 149 0.18 -4.35 10.00
C LEU A 149 0.14 -5.58 9.10
N THR A 150 1.30 -6.21 8.87
CA THR A 150 1.44 -7.38 8.00
C THR A 150 1.32 -8.72 8.73
N ASN A 151 1.02 -8.70 10.03
CA ASN A 151 1.02 -9.88 10.90
C ASN A 151 2.27 -10.76 10.72
N THR A 152 3.43 -10.12 10.66
CA THR A 152 4.73 -10.76 10.42
C THR A 152 5.67 -10.52 11.61
N PRO A 153 6.45 -11.53 12.06
CA PRO A 153 7.40 -11.34 13.16
C PRO A 153 8.39 -10.19 12.89
N LEU A 154 8.67 -9.41 13.91
CA LEU A 154 9.56 -8.25 13.82
C LEU A 154 10.97 -8.59 13.28
N PRO A 155 11.62 -9.71 13.70
CA PRO A 155 12.90 -10.12 13.09
C PRO A 155 12.80 -10.38 11.59
N THR A 156 11.68 -10.93 11.13
CA THR A 156 11.43 -11.17 9.70
C THR A 156 11.34 -9.86 8.92
N ILE A 157 10.64 -8.84 9.44
CA ILE A 157 10.59 -7.51 8.80
C ILE A 157 11.97 -6.87 8.73
N LYS A 158 12.78 -6.96 9.81
CA LYS A 158 14.17 -6.48 9.80
C LYS A 158 15.01 -7.18 8.73
N SER A 159 14.89 -8.49 8.61
CA SER A 159 15.58 -9.27 7.58
C SER A 159 15.13 -8.89 6.16
N ARG A 160 13.81 -8.77 5.92
CA ARG A 160 13.27 -8.32 4.63
C ARG A 160 13.82 -6.96 4.21
N LEU A 161 13.83 -5.97 5.12
CA LEU A 161 14.38 -4.64 4.86
C LEU A 161 15.88 -4.68 4.58
N SER A 162 16.65 -5.44 5.37
CA SER A 162 18.10 -5.57 5.16
C SER A 162 18.45 -6.20 3.81
N THR A 163 17.78 -7.30 3.45
CA THR A 163 17.98 -7.98 2.17
C THR A 163 17.53 -7.10 1.00
N ALA A 164 16.36 -6.47 1.10
CA ALA A 164 15.86 -5.57 0.06
C ALA A 164 16.80 -4.40 -0.20
N LYS A 165 17.36 -3.76 0.84
CA LYS A 165 18.37 -2.70 0.70
C LYS A 165 19.61 -3.15 -0.06
N LYS A 166 20.12 -4.33 0.26
CA LYS A 166 21.30 -4.90 -0.44
C LYS A 166 20.98 -5.13 -1.91
N THR A 167 19.80 -5.63 -2.22
CA THR A 167 19.37 -5.87 -3.60
C THR A 167 19.22 -4.55 -4.35
N LEU A 168 18.51 -3.58 -3.79
CA LEU A 168 18.32 -2.27 -4.40
C LEU A 168 19.64 -1.53 -4.62
N SER A 169 20.58 -1.61 -3.69
CA SER A 169 21.89 -0.93 -3.84
C SER A 169 22.74 -1.52 -4.97
N LYS A 170 22.54 -2.77 -5.37
CA LYS A 170 23.15 -3.32 -6.57
C LYS A 170 22.57 -2.71 -7.83
N TYR A 171 21.24 -2.72 -7.96
CA TYR A 171 20.56 -2.20 -9.15
C TYR A 171 20.75 -0.69 -9.33
N LEU A 172 20.72 0.09 -8.26
CA LEU A 172 20.92 1.55 -8.32
C LEU A 172 22.39 1.97 -8.53
N ARG A 173 23.37 1.06 -8.39
CA ARG A 173 24.78 1.33 -8.70
C ARG A 173 25.15 0.92 -10.11
N GLU A 174 24.43 0.01 -10.72
CA GLU A 174 24.66 -0.44 -12.09
C GLU A 174 24.11 0.57 -13.12
N ASP A 175 23.24 1.51 -12.70
CA ASP A 175 22.66 2.57 -13.53
C ASP A 175 23.47 3.90 -13.53
N PHE A 176 24.64 3.93 -12.86
CA PHE A 176 25.59 5.03 -12.82
C PHE A 176 27.00 4.52 -13.16
#